data_b18f773c248b5e37f7de3fb86a288cae
#
_entry.id   b18f773c248b5e37f7de3fb86a288cae
#
_cell.length_a   1.000
_cell.length_b   1.000
_cell.length_c   1.000
_cell.angle_alpha   90.00
_cell.angle_beta   90.00
_cell.angle_gamma   90.00
#
_symmetry.space_group_name_H-M   'P 1'
#
loop_
_entity.id
_entity.type
_entity.pdbx_description
1 polymer ?
#
loop_
_entity_poly.entity_id
_entity_poly.type
_entity_poly.pdbx_seq_one_letter_code
_entity_poly.pdbx_strand_id
1 'polypeptide(L)'
;MIYNKIMNTNNFKLIKGGLKSRHECTKEYVSGYITDTRLMGAMGMCLVWKLTDCEDAEDLVQFFLLDPEELGLENYISMWEYSVENIVKIEQSSIGCLGGKKIDLTEEEACHIVSHYYNLSVERKKKIPGPQAEYQFVLDKDIPFNETEEKMLIEKICTRIFSEYQTVNYFLMRLFGNDPVGALYMANPMLDTEDFSKIEFSETSFFCKNSITPKDDYYLSESLANIKGEYYIFISKIQVYNFKVSSFKITGSMKISPKEAAMILNRTEYISVYEMKEITEQLNKGNEVAAGVISFELPFASNCTMHSNGQLIMAFKPNNHHVAKEVYRLNDDIVGTVFITGSGQLILTSYTIQDIHNLENYLVDSCSPPVSLVEKFTFREALMQDFIDSNFDNFIEFIDYFGLN
;
A
#
# COMPACT_ATOMS: atom_id res chain seq x y z
N MET A 1 10.92 27.66 -56.21
CA MET A 1 9.77 28.51 -55.90
C MET A 1 9.36 28.12 -54.49
N ILE A 2 9.92 28.74 -53.49
CA ILE A 2 9.43 29.90 -52.76
C ILE A 2 8.05 29.59 -52.16
N TYR A 3 8.05 29.29 -50.84
CA TYR A 3 7.08 29.85 -49.91
C TYR A 3 7.77 30.05 -48.55
N ASN A 4 8.50 31.15 -48.44
CA ASN A 4 8.74 31.81 -47.17
C ASN A 4 7.45 32.50 -46.79
N LYS A 5 6.81 32.08 -45.71
CA LYS A 5 5.80 32.88 -45.04
C LYS A 5 6.31 33.20 -43.64
N ILE A 6 6.81 34.41 -43.57
CA ILE A 6 7.15 35.17 -42.39
C ILE A 6 6.03 35.01 -41.36
N MET A 7 6.27 34.29 -40.27
CA MET A 7 5.46 34.43 -39.05
C MET A 7 5.92 35.72 -38.36
N ASN A 8 5.03 36.66 -38.35
CA ASN A 8 5.13 37.90 -37.61
C ASN A 8 5.36 37.63 -36.13
N THR A 9 6.57 37.82 -35.67
CA THR A 9 6.92 37.93 -34.26
C THR A 9 6.50 39.29 -33.75
N ASN A 10 5.21 39.50 -33.54
CA ASN A 10 4.73 40.74 -32.95
C ASN A 10 3.95 40.51 -31.70
N ASN A 11 4.52 41.05 -30.64
CA ASN A 11 3.84 41.54 -29.45
C ASN A 11 3.37 40.53 -28.43
N PHE A 12 4.29 39.75 -27.90
CA PHE A 12 4.21 39.50 -26.48
C PHE A 12 4.70 40.76 -25.75
N LYS A 13 3.82 41.68 -25.42
CA LYS A 13 4.06 42.65 -24.38
C LYS A 13 4.20 41.89 -23.07
N LEU A 14 5.41 41.88 -22.49
CA LEU A 14 5.61 41.52 -21.10
C LEU A 14 4.80 42.52 -20.28
N ILE A 15 3.63 42.11 -19.79
CA ILE A 15 2.87 42.87 -18.83
C ILE A 15 3.70 42.78 -17.55
N LYS A 16 4.39 43.83 -17.16
CA LYS A 16 4.98 43.98 -15.83
C LYS A 16 3.81 44.04 -14.85
N GLY A 17 3.56 42.94 -14.18
CA GLY A 17 2.42 42.65 -13.33
C GLY A 17 1.83 41.29 -13.73
N GLY A 18 2.65 40.36 -14.24
CA GLY A 18 2.23 39.01 -14.55
C GLY A 18 1.69 38.31 -13.27
N LEU A 19 0.58 37.64 -13.42
CA LEU A 19 0.05 36.68 -12.45
C LEU A 19 1.23 35.81 -11.98
N LYS A 20 1.43 35.71 -10.65
CA LYS A 20 2.40 34.76 -10.07
C LYS A 20 2.08 33.38 -10.63
N SER A 21 3.10 32.62 -10.98
CA SER A 21 2.88 31.22 -11.30
C SER A 21 2.35 30.52 -10.04
N ARG A 22 1.53 29.49 -10.19
CA ARG A 22 0.99 28.71 -9.04
C ARG A 22 2.07 28.23 -8.09
N HIS A 23 3.28 27.98 -8.60
CA HIS A 23 4.45 27.59 -7.79
C HIS A 23 4.99 28.73 -6.90
N GLU A 24 4.81 29.98 -7.31
CA GLU A 24 5.29 31.17 -6.58
C GLU A 24 4.28 31.69 -5.56
N CYS A 25 3.03 31.18 -5.56
CA CYS A 25 2.01 31.57 -4.62
C CYS A 25 2.33 31.06 -3.21
N THR A 26 1.94 31.85 -2.20
CA THR A 26 2.03 31.44 -0.80
C THR A 26 1.04 30.30 -0.53
N LYS A 27 1.49 29.28 0.18
CA LYS A 27 0.72 28.09 0.50
C LYS A 27 0.48 28.05 2.01
N GLU A 28 -0.78 28.14 2.42
CA GLU A 28 -1.22 28.00 3.80
C GLU A 28 -1.76 26.60 4.04
N TYR A 29 -1.31 25.96 5.10
CA TYR A 29 -1.75 24.61 5.47
C TYR A 29 -3.25 24.63 5.86
N VAL A 30 -4.03 23.74 5.26
CA VAL A 30 -5.45 23.58 5.57
C VAL A 30 -5.67 22.33 6.40
N SER A 31 -5.18 21.19 5.93
CA SER A 31 -5.31 19.90 6.59
C SER A 31 -4.34 18.88 6.00
N GLY A 32 -4.10 17.83 6.73
CA GLY A 32 -3.38 16.67 6.23
C GLY A 32 -3.67 15.46 7.09
N TYR A 33 -3.51 14.29 6.50
CA TYR A 33 -3.58 13.02 7.21
C TYR A 33 -2.55 12.05 6.67
N ILE A 34 -2.24 11.05 7.48
CA ILE A 34 -1.43 9.89 7.13
C ILE A 34 -2.16 8.61 7.55
N THR A 35 -1.89 7.49 6.87
CA THR A 35 -2.39 6.19 7.32
C THR A 35 -1.60 5.68 8.53
N ASP A 36 -2.26 4.98 9.47
CA ASP A 36 -1.62 4.40 10.67
C ASP A 36 -0.86 3.08 10.36
N THR A 37 -0.32 2.98 9.16
CA THR A 37 0.26 1.75 8.61
C THR A 37 1.77 1.65 8.73
N ARG A 38 2.39 2.47 9.60
CA ARG A 38 3.85 2.53 9.80
C ARG A 38 4.50 1.16 10.05
N LEU A 39 3.83 0.30 10.79
CA LEU A 39 4.33 -1.04 11.10
C LEU A 39 4.17 -2.03 9.95
N MET A 40 3.34 -1.70 8.96
CA MET A 40 3.10 -2.55 7.79
C MET A 40 4.14 -2.37 6.68
N GLY A 41 4.91 -1.28 6.71
CA GLY A 41 5.99 -1.01 5.76
C GLY A 41 5.73 0.09 4.77
N ALA A 42 4.52 0.56 4.61
CA ALA A 42 4.20 1.69 3.76
C ALA A 42 3.14 2.57 4.41
N MET A 43 3.19 3.85 4.13
CA MET A 43 2.20 4.82 4.58
C MET A 43 1.78 5.72 3.42
N GLY A 44 0.48 6.01 3.36
CA GLY A 44 -0.05 7.02 2.45
C GLY A 44 -0.36 8.30 3.20
N MET A 45 0.00 9.43 2.62
CA MET A 45 -0.25 10.75 3.21
C MET A 45 -0.90 11.67 2.19
N CYS A 46 -1.85 12.49 2.64
CA CYS A 46 -2.48 13.52 1.83
C CYS A 46 -2.38 14.85 2.57
N LEU A 47 -1.95 15.90 1.86
CA LEU A 47 -1.85 17.27 2.36
C LEU A 47 -2.67 18.22 1.50
N VAL A 48 -3.35 19.16 2.11
CA VAL A 48 -4.16 20.18 1.46
C VAL A 48 -3.64 21.56 1.84
N TRP A 49 -3.33 22.37 0.82
CA TRP A 49 -2.80 23.71 0.95
C TRP A 49 -3.69 24.70 0.21
N LYS A 50 -4.06 25.76 0.86
CA LYS A 50 -4.75 26.88 0.24
C LYS A 50 -3.72 27.83 -0.37
N LEU A 51 -3.94 28.20 -1.64
CA LEU A 51 -3.15 29.27 -2.26
C LEU A 51 -3.69 30.61 -1.79
N THR A 52 -2.82 31.45 -1.25
CA THR A 52 -3.10 32.84 -0.96
C THR A 52 -2.32 33.72 -1.96
N ASP A 53 -2.65 34.93 -2.20
CA ASP A 53 -2.00 35.85 -3.13
C ASP A 53 -2.03 35.45 -4.63
N CYS A 54 -2.95 34.56 -5.02
CA CYS A 54 -3.24 34.19 -6.41
C CYS A 54 -4.68 34.57 -6.76
N GLU A 55 -4.92 35.07 -8.00
CA GLU A 55 -6.27 35.46 -8.43
C GLU A 55 -7.21 34.27 -8.68
N ASP A 56 -6.66 33.11 -9.10
CA ASP A 56 -7.39 31.84 -9.30
C ASP A 56 -6.97 30.83 -8.23
N ALA A 57 -7.34 31.09 -6.98
CA ALA A 57 -6.91 30.31 -5.82
C ALA A 57 -7.65 28.96 -5.72
N GLU A 58 -7.19 27.98 -6.47
CA GLU A 58 -7.54 26.57 -6.24
C GLU A 58 -6.59 26.00 -5.18
N ASP A 59 -7.10 25.04 -4.40
CA ASP A 59 -6.29 24.36 -3.39
C ASP A 59 -5.28 23.41 -4.06
N LEU A 60 -4.07 23.31 -3.50
CA LEU A 60 -3.09 22.29 -3.86
C LEU A 60 -3.33 21.07 -2.97
N VAL A 61 -3.61 19.93 -3.59
CA VAL A 61 -3.69 18.63 -2.90
C VAL A 61 -2.50 17.79 -3.31
N GLN A 62 -1.78 17.26 -2.32
CA GLN A 62 -0.58 16.45 -2.50
C GLN A 62 -0.75 15.09 -1.87
N PHE A 63 -0.37 14.03 -2.57
CA PHE A 63 -0.32 12.66 -2.10
C PHE A 63 1.10 12.16 -2.09
N PHE A 64 1.51 11.54 -0.99
CA PHE A 64 2.82 10.96 -0.80
C PHE A 64 2.67 9.49 -0.41
N LEU A 65 3.43 8.62 -1.05
CA LEU A 65 3.62 7.25 -0.62
C LEU A 65 5.01 7.14 0.02
N LEU A 66 5.06 6.64 1.25
CA LEU A 66 6.24 6.62 2.09
C LEU A 66 6.61 5.18 2.45
N ASP A 67 7.86 4.81 2.20
CA ASP A 67 8.42 3.49 2.46
C ASP A 67 9.61 3.56 3.42
N PRO A 68 9.45 3.15 4.67
CA PRO A 68 10.55 3.11 5.64
C PRO A 68 11.58 2.02 5.36
N GLU A 69 11.25 1.00 4.56
CA GLU A 69 12.10 -0.18 4.34
C GLU A 69 13.14 0.05 3.26
N GLU A 70 12.72 0.53 2.09
CA GLU A 70 13.58 0.55 0.91
C GLU A 70 13.69 1.92 0.26
N LEU A 71 12.57 2.54 -0.06
CA LEU A 71 12.52 3.66 -1.00
C LEU A 71 12.55 5.05 -0.34
N GLY A 72 12.13 5.16 0.92
CA GLY A 72 11.93 6.45 1.57
C GLY A 72 10.66 7.15 1.05
N LEU A 73 10.79 8.25 0.33
CA LEU A 73 9.69 8.85 -0.42
C LEU A 73 9.55 8.09 -1.76
N GLU A 74 8.57 7.19 -1.83
CA GLU A 74 8.40 6.27 -2.95
C GLU A 74 7.65 6.90 -4.12
N ASN A 75 6.54 7.58 -3.84
CA ASN A 75 5.73 8.20 -4.90
C ASN A 75 5.14 9.54 -4.46
N TYR A 76 4.89 10.39 -5.45
CA TYR A 76 4.30 11.71 -5.27
C TYR A 76 3.31 12.02 -6.40
N ILE A 77 2.13 12.51 -6.03
CA ILE A 77 1.10 12.98 -6.97
C ILE A 77 0.56 14.31 -6.43
N SER A 78 0.32 15.28 -7.29
CA SER A 78 -0.30 16.56 -6.94
C SER A 78 -1.48 16.89 -7.83
N MET A 79 -2.41 17.65 -7.28
CA MET A 79 -3.57 18.23 -7.97
C MET A 79 -3.72 19.68 -7.58
N TRP A 80 -4.07 20.51 -8.57
CA TRP A 80 -4.32 21.95 -8.40
C TRP A 80 -5.81 22.30 -8.44
N GLU A 81 -6.65 21.32 -8.50
CA GLU A 81 -8.09 21.46 -8.63
C GLU A 81 -8.79 20.65 -7.55
N TYR A 82 -9.62 21.31 -6.74
CA TYR A 82 -10.37 20.63 -5.68
C TYR A 82 -11.62 19.96 -6.26
N SER A 83 -11.49 18.76 -6.76
CA SER A 83 -12.61 17.87 -7.05
C SER A 83 -12.60 16.72 -6.06
N VAL A 84 -13.61 16.66 -5.18
CA VAL A 84 -13.75 15.57 -4.20
C VAL A 84 -13.69 14.20 -4.87
N GLU A 85 -14.33 14.07 -6.04
CA GLU A 85 -14.34 12.82 -6.82
C GLU A 85 -12.94 12.42 -7.29
N ASN A 86 -12.15 13.36 -7.82
CA ASN A 86 -10.80 13.11 -8.27
C ASN A 86 -9.86 12.82 -7.09
N ILE A 87 -10.02 13.51 -5.97
CA ILE A 87 -9.26 13.25 -4.73
C ILE A 87 -9.52 11.80 -4.28
N VAL A 88 -10.79 11.38 -4.21
CA VAL A 88 -11.14 10.01 -3.80
C VAL A 88 -10.56 8.97 -4.77
N LYS A 89 -10.59 9.20 -6.07
CA LYS A 89 -10.00 8.29 -7.07
C LYS A 89 -8.48 8.15 -6.87
N ILE A 90 -7.75 9.25 -6.73
CA ILE A 90 -6.30 9.22 -6.52
C ILE A 90 -5.99 8.59 -5.17
N GLU A 91 -6.74 8.95 -4.13
CA GLU A 91 -6.59 8.36 -2.81
C GLU A 91 -6.75 6.83 -2.86
N GLN A 92 -7.80 6.34 -3.50
CA GLN A 92 -8.05 4.91 -3.65
C GLN A 92 -6.96 4.19 -4.45
N SER A 93 -6.47 4.80 -5.52
CA SER A 93 -5.45 4.18 -6.39
C SER A 93 -4.04 4.23 -5.82
N SER A 94 -3.69 5.24 -5.01
CA SER A 94 -2.32 5.46 -4.52
C SER A 94 -2.11 5.04 -3.08
N ILE A 95 -3.10 5.20 -2.21
CA ILE A 95 -2.97 4.92 -0.78
C ILE A 95 -4.09 4.05 -0.21
N GLY A 96 -5.21 3.91 -0.89
CA GLY A 96 -6.36 3.17 -0.40
C GLY A 96 -6.09 1.67 -0.21
N CYS A 97 -5.17 1.08 -1.00
CA CYS A 97 -4.76 -0.31 -0.87
C CYS A 97 -3.99 -0.60 0.42
N LEU A 98 -3.41 0.42 1.06
CA LEU A 98 -2.74 0.25 2.34
C LEU A 98 -3.73 -0.01 3.48
N GLY A 99 -4.97 0.45 3.36
CA GLY A 99 -5.97 0.43 4.42
C GLY A 99 -5.55 1.32 5.59
N GLY A 100 -5.94 0.90 6.80
CA GLY A 100 -5.62 1.64 8.01
C GLY A 100 -6.54 2.83 8.24
N LYS A 101 -6.30 3.54 9.36
CA LYS A 101 -7.03 4.75 9.72
C LYS A 101 -6.30 5.97 9.22
N LYS A 102 -7.06 6.98 8.85
CA LYS A 102 -6.52 8.31 8.59
C LYS A 102 -6.26 9.00 9.93
N ILE A 103 -5.04 9.42 10.13
CA ILE A 103 -4.57 10.12 11.33
C ILE A 103 -4.26 11.56 10.93
N ASP A 104 -4.97 12.50 11.52
CA ASP A 104 -4.77 13.92 11.23
C ASP A 104 -3.36 14.38 11.66
N LEU A 105 -2.74 15.20 10.83
CA LEU A 105 -1.42 15.76 11.06
C LEU A 105 -1.50 17.28 11.26
N THR A 106 -0.61 17.81 12.08
CA THR A 106 -0.28 19.24 12.07
C THR A 106 0.62 19.56 10.88
N GLU A 107 0.78 20.85 10.53
CA GLU A 107 1.71 21.27 9.47
C GLU A 107 3.14 20.84 9.78
N GLU A 108 3.57 20.99 11.04
CA GLU A 108 4.91 20.63 11.50
C GLU A 108 5.16 19.13 11.37
N GLU A 109 4.22 18.28 11.83
CA GLU A 109 4.30 16.84 11.69
C GLU A 109 4.37 16.41 10.21
N ALA A 110 3.54 17.03 9.36
CA ALA A 110 3.50 16.72 7.93
C ALA A 110 4.82 17.07 7.23
N CYS A 111 5.33 18.28 7.48
CA CYS A 111 6.61 18.72 6.91
C CYS A 111 7.77 17.86 7.39
N HIS A 112 7.79 17.52 8.69
CA HIS A 112 8.81 16.66 9.28
C HIS A 112 8.80 15.26 8.66
N ILE A 113 7.63 14.63 8.52
CA ILE A 113 7.50 13.30 7.89
C ILE A 113 8.01 13.34 6.44
N VAL A 114 7.57 14.30 5.63
CA VAL A 114 8.00 14.38 4.22
C VAL A 114 9.51 14.55 4.13
N SER A 115 10.08 15.43 4.94
CA SER A 115 11.53 15.69 4.97
C SER A 115 12.32 14.47 5.42
N HIS A 116 11.83 13.76 6.45
CA HIS A 116 12.46 12.53 6.93
C HIS A 116 12.55 11.47 5.82
N TYR A 117 11.43 11.17 5.15
CA TYR A 117 11.41 10.16 4.09
C TYR A 117 12.11 10.61 2.80
N TYR A 118 12.09 11.90 2.49
CA TYR A 118 12.91 12.47 1.41
C TYR A 118 14.40 12.25 1.68
N ASN A 119 14.87 12.59 2.87
CA ASN A 119 16.27 12.41 3.28
C ASN A 119 16.66 10.93 3.26
N LEU A 120 15.78 10.03 3.69
CA LEU A 120 15.98 8.59 3.62
C LEU A 120 16.20 8.12 2.16
N SER A 121 15.42 8.65 1.19
CA SER A 121 15.63 8.38 -0.23
C SER A 121 17.00 8.86 -0.71
N VAL A 122 17.41 10.07 -0.29
CA VAL A 122 18.71 10.64 -0.67
C VAL A 122 19.87 9.79 -0.09
N GLU A 123 19.80 9.42 1.17
CA GLU A 123 20.79 8.57 1.84
C GLU A 123 20.94 7.21 1.16
N ARG A 124 19.81 6.62 0.76
CA ARG A 124 19.73 5.33 0.05
C ARG A 124 19.96 5.44 -1.45
N LYS A 125 20.25 6.64 -1.96
CA LYS A 125 20.49 6.93 -3.39
C LYS A 125 19.33 6.47 -4.30
N LYS A 126 18.12 6.56 -3.80
CA LYS A 126 16.91 6.22 -4.56
C LYS A 126 16.47 7.41 -5.42
N LYS A 127 15.70 7.11 -6.45
CA LYS A 127 15.14 8.15 -7.31
C LYS A 127 14.08 8.94 -6.54
N ILE A 128 14.24 10.25 -6.47
CA ILE A 128 13.23 11.15 -5.90
C ILE A 128 12.03 11.24 -6.86
N PRO A 129 10.79 10.98 -6.40
CA PRO A 129 9.61 10.99 -7.23
C PRO A 129 9.12 12.41 -7.54
N GLY A 130 8.34 12.53 -8.62
CA GLY A 130 7.60 13.73 -9.03
C GLY A 130 8.45 14.92 -9.38
N PRO A 131 7.85 16.07 -9.67
CA PRO A 131 8.58 17.33 -9.77
C PRO A 131 8.85 17.85 -8.35
N GLN A 132 10.07 17.71 -7.87
CA GLN A 132 10.49 18.17 -6.53
C GLN A 132 10.11 19.63 -6.25
N ALA A 133 10.14 20.49 -7.26
CA ALA A 133 9.77 21.89 -7.13
C ALA A 133 8.35 22.13 -6.57
N GLU A 134 7.45 21.15 -6.74
CA GLU A 134 6.07 21.26 -6.24
C GLU A 134 5.93 21.04 -4.75
N TYR A 135 6.83 20.30 -4.12
CA TYR A 135 6.85 20.06 -2.67
C TYR A 135 8.10 20.58 -1.97
N GLN A 136 8.97 21.31 -2.68
CA GLN A 136 10.15 21.93 -2.07
C GLN A 136 9.80 22.81 -0.88
N PHE A 137 8.69 23.56 -0.95
CA PHE A 137 8.23 24.42 0.14
C PHE A 137 7.84 23.62 1.41
N VAL A 138 7.47 22.33 1.27
CA VAL A 138 7.22 21.44 2.41
C VAL A 138 8.53 21.07 3.08
N LEU A 139 9.57 20.77 2.28
CA LEU A 139 10.92 20.48 2.77
C LEU A 139 11.56 21.71 3.45
N ASP A 140 11.33 22.90 2.89
CA ASP A 140 11.89 24.16 3.42
C ASP A 140 11.25 24.58 4.77
N LYS A 141 10.09 24.01 5.12
CA LYS A 141 9.37 24.24 6.37
C LYS A 141 9.70 23.20 7.46
N ASP A 142 10.58 22.25 7.19
CA ASP A 142 10.93 21.20 8.15
C ASP A 142 11.52 21.82 9.44
N ILE A 143 10.96 21.38 10.56
CA ILE A 143 11.45 21.69 11.90
C ILE A 143 11.91 20.37 12.52
N PRO A 144 13.20 20.23 12.87
CA PRO A 144 13.69 19.00 13.49
C PRO A 144 12.97 18.70 14.79
N PHE A 145 12.45 17.48 14.93
CA PHE A 145 11.84 17.00 16.16
C PHE A 145 12.91 16.52 17.16
N ASN A 146 12.63 16.70 18.43
CA ASN A 146 13.42 16.06 19.47
C ASN A 146 12.98 14.59 19.69
N GLU A 147 13.75 13.82 20.46
CA GLU A 147 13.47 12.40 20.71
C GLU A 147 12.05 12.12 21.25
N THR A 148 11.50 13.03 22.05
CA THR A 148 10.15 12.88 22.62
C THR A 148 9.08 13.10 21.55
N GLU A 149 9.25 14.11 20.72
CA GLU A 149 8.36 14.43 19.61
C GLU A 149 8.37 13.30 18.56
N GLU A 150 9.55 12.79 18.21
CA GLU A 150 9.71 11.62 17.34
C GLU A 150 8.96 10.41 17.88
N LYS A 151 9.12 10.13 19.16
CA LYS A 151 8.44 9.01 19.81
C LYS A 151 6.92 9.18 19.78
N MET A 152 6.42 10.38 20.08
CA MET A 152 4.98 10.66 20.03
C MET A 152 4.43 10.54 18.62
N LEU A 153 5.19 10.99 17.61
CA LEU A 153 4.81 10.87 16.20
C LEU A 153 4.73 9.40 15.77
N ILE A 154 5.75 8.59 16.11
CA ILE A 154 5.73 7.16 15.81
C ILE A 154 4.53 6.48 16.48
N GLU A 155 4.24 6.76 17.76
CA GLU A 155 3.07 6.21 18.45
C GLU A 155 1.76 6.60 17.76
N LYS A 156 1.68 7.82 17.22
CA LYS A 156 0.50 8.36 16.53
C LYS A 156 0.23 7.66 15.20
N ILE A 157 1.26 7.35 14.42
CA ILE A 157 1.16 6.78 13.06
C ILE A 157 1.28 5.25 13.02
N CYS A 158 1.39 4.59 14.16
CA CYS A 158 1.40 3.14 14.27
C CYS A 158 0.01 2.61 14.60
N THR A 159 -0.44 1.59 13.89
CA THR A 159 -1.67 0.88 14.22
C THR A 159 -1.60 0.25 15.62
N ARG A 160 -2.74 0.20 16.28
CA ARG A 160 -2.83 -0.45 17.58
C ARG A 160 -2.63 -1.97 17.44
N ILE A 161 -1.83 -2.53 18.34
CA ILE A 161 -1.54 -3.96 18.42
C ILE A 161 -2.52 -4.61 19.38
N PHE A 162 -3.05 -5.78 18.98
CA PHE A 162 -4.09 -6.48 19.73
C PHE A 162 -3.67 -7.89 20.15
N SER A 163 -2.54 -8.41 19.66
CA SER A 163 -2.03 -9.72 20.00
C SER A 163 -0.51 -9.76 20.01
N GLU A 164 0.05 -10.66 20.81
CA GLU A 164 1.49 -10.92 20.81
C GLU A 164 1.98 -11.44 19.45
N TYR A 165 1.15 -12.20 18.75
CA TYR A 165 1.44 -12.66 17.39
C TYR A 165 1.67 -11.45 16.44
N GLN A 166 0.82 -10.44 16.50
CA GLN A 166 1.01 -9.20 15.73
C GLN A 166 2.31 -8.49 16.11
N THR A 167 2.60 -8.42 17.43
CA THR A 167 3.89 -7.88 17.90
C THR A 167 5.07 -8.58 17.25
N VAL A 168 5.09 -9.92 17.31
CA VAL A 168 6.18 -10.73 16.73
C VAL A 168 6.29 -10.49 15.22
N ASN A 169 5.16 -10.54 14.52
CA ASN A 169 5.18 -10.41 13.07
C ASN A 169 5.63 -9.02 12.60
N TYR A 170 5.09 -7.94 13.18
CA TYR A 170 5.53 -6.59 12.85
C TYR A 170 7.00 -6.35 13.22
N PHE A 171 7.43 -6.82 14.39
CA PHE A 171 8.83 -6.73 14.79
C PHE A 171 9.76 -7.37 13.76
N LEU A 172 9.46 -8.60 13.33
CA LEU A 172 10.26 -9.31 12.35
C LEU A 172 10.19 -8.64 10.96
N MET A 173 9.02 -8.17 10.55
CA MET A 173 8.86 -7.41 9.29
C MET A 173 9.76 -6.18 9.29
N ARG A 174 9.74 -5.39 10.38
CA ARG A 174 10.57 -4.18 10.47
C ARG A 174 12.05 -4.52 10.55
N LEU A 175 12.41 -5.52 11.34
CA LEU A 175 13.81 -5.92 11.51
C LEU A 175 14.41 -6.42 10.20
N PHE A 176 13.76 -7.41 9.55
CA PHE A 176 14.26 -7.99 8.30
C PHE A 176 13.98 -7.08 7.07
N GLY A 177 13.09 -6.11 7.18
CA GLY A 177 12.85 -5.05 6.20
C GLY A 177 13.81 -3.87 6.30
N ASN A 178 14.90 -3.98 7.09
CA ASN A 178 15.89 -2.91 7.25
C ASN A 178 15.30 -1.60 7.83
N ASP A 179 14.34 -1.74 8.74
CA ASP A 179 13.71 -0.64 9.47
C ASP A 179 13.91 -0.79 10.98
N PRO A 180 15.11 -0.49 11.49
CA PRO A 180 15.42 -0.66 12.91
C PRO A 180 14.56 0.23 13.82
N VAL A 181 14.11 1.39 13.35
CA VAL A 181 13.27 2.31 14.14
C VAL A 181 11.91 1.65 14.43
N GLY A 182 11.26 1.07 13.41
CA GLY A 182 10.02 0.33 13.57
C GLY A 182 10.19 -0.93 14.43
N ALA A 183 11.30 -1.65 14.26
CA ALA A 183 11.60 -2.82 15.10
C ALA A 183 11.79 -2.43 16.58
N LEU A 184 12.55 -1.38 16.86
CA LEU A 184 12.79 -0.90 18.22
C LEU A 184 11.53 -0.32 18.87
N TYR A 185 10.62 0.27 18.09
CA TYR A 185 9.31 0.68 18.60
C TYR A 185 8.53 -0.50 19.19
N MET A 186 8.65 -1.70 18.60
CA MET A 186 8.02 -2.93 19.06
C MET A 186 8.77 -3.60 20.22
N ALA A 187 9.98 -3.18 20.51
CA ALA A 187 10.85 -3.79 21.51
C ALA A 187 10.67 -3.18 22.91
N ASN A 188 10.97 -3.98 23.92
CA ASN A 188 11.19 -3.48 25.26
C ASN A 188 12.50 -2.65 25.27
N PRO A 189 12.58 -1.50 25.97
CA PRO A 189 13.80 -0.71 26.05
C PRO A 189 15.04 -1.44 26.56
N MET A 190 14.84 -2.57 27.24
CA MET A 190 15.93 -3.43 27.75
C MET A 190 16.28 -4.58 26.81
N LEU A 191 15.69 -4.63 25.60
CA LEU A 191 16.00 -5.68 24.63
C LEU A 191 17.50 -5.64 24.26
N ASP A 192 18.13 -6.81 24.36
CA ASP A 192 19.46 -6.99 23.80
C ASP A 192 19.37 -6.99 22.25
N THR A 193 20.09 -6.05 21.65
CA THR A 193 20.11 -5.85 20.19
C THR A 193 21.37 -6.43 19.53
N GLU A 194 22.18 -7.22 20.24
CA GLU A 194 23.41 -7.82 19.68
C GLU A 194 23.11 -8.64 18.41
N ASP A 195 22.00 -9.37 18.40
CA ASP A 195 21.62 -10.18 17.25
C ASP A 195 21.19 -9.36 16.02
N PHE A 196 20.83 -8.07 16.17
CA PHE A 196 20.54 -7.19 15.03
C PHE A 196 21.79 -6.96 14.17
N SER A 197 22.95 -6.83 14.80
CA SER A 197 24.23 -6.63 14.11
C SER A 197 24.71 -7.86 13.33
N LYS A 198 24.12 -9.03 13.57
CA LYS A 198 24.43 -10.26 12.80
C LYS A 198 23.85 -10.26 11.39
N ILE A 199 22.93 -9.32 11.11
CA ILE A 199 22.31 -9.17 9.81
C ILE A 199 22.94 -7.96 9.13
N GLU A 200 23.76 -8.19 8.11
CA GLU A 200 24.38 -7.13 7.33
C GLU A 200 23.45 -6.64 6.22
N PHE A 201 22.51 -5.80 6.56
CA PHE A 201 21.62 -5.19 5.58
C PHE A 201 22.37 -4.32 4.57
N SER A 202 21.78 -4.16 3.39
CA SER A 202 22.19 -3.19 2.38
C SER A 202 20.95 -2.45 1.87
N GLU A 203 21.17 -1.45 1.05
CA GLU A 203 20.13 -0.64 0.41
C GLU A 203 19.16 -1.47 -0.47
N THR A 204 19.53 -2.72 -0.81
CA THR A 204 18.73 -3.66 -1.61
C THR A 204 18.16 -4.81 -0.80
N SER A 205 18.29 -4.78 0.52
CA SER A 205 17.75 -5.82 1.39
C SER A 205 16.27 -5.55 1.65
N PHE A 206 15.45 -6.59 1.56
CA PHE A 206 14.02 -6.49 1.83
C PHE A 206 13.46 -7.75 2.48
N PHE A 207 12.44 -7.55 3.27
CA PHE A 207 11.67 -8.63 3.89
C PHE A 207 10.73 -9.28 2.85
N CYS A 208 10.57 -10.60 2.95
CA CYS A 208 9.70 -11.36 2.06
C CYS A 208 8.50 -11.97 2.80
N LYS A 209 8.76 -12.77 3.85
CA LYS A 209 7.70 -13.54 4.52
C LYS A 209 8.14 -14.04 5.89
N ASN A 210 7.19 -14.08 6.83
CA ASN A 210 7.32 -14.81 8.09
C ASN A 210 6.46 -16.07 8.12
N SER A 211 6.99 -17.12 8.79
CA SER A 211 6.22 -18.22 9.32
C SER A 211 6.44 -18.26 10.82
N ILE A 212 5.40 -18.03 11.62
CA ILE A 212 5.48 -17.86 13.06
C ILE A 212 4.70 -18.98 13.75
N THR A 213 5.37 -19.73 14.63
CA THR A 213 4.78 -20.81 15.41
C THR A 213 4.83 -20.47 16.89
N PRO A 214 3.69 -20.30 17.57
CA PRO A 214 3.66 -20.11 19.01
C PRO A 214 4.12 -21.38 19.74
N LYS A 215 4.88 -21.20 20.82
CA LYS A 215 5.29 -22.20 21.80
C LYS A 215 4.86 -21.71 23.18
N ASP A 216 5.00 -22.56 24.21
CA ASP A 216 4.49 -22.24 25.56
C ASP A 216 5.03 -20.90 26.09
N ASP A 217 6.33 -20.62 25.94
CA ASP A 217 7.00 -19.44 26.53
C ASP A 217 7.63 -18.51 25.47
N TYR A 218 7.52 -18.84 24.18
CA TYR A 218 8.14 -18.07 23.12
C TYR A 218 7.48 -18.32 21.76
N TYR A 219 7.85 -17.53 20.78
CA TYR A 219 7.52 -17.74 19.38
C TYR A 219 8.78 -18.20 18.63
N LEU A 220 8.60 -19.24 17.80
CA LEU A 220 9.59 -19.65 16.83
C LEU A 220 9.21 -19.06 15.48
N SER A 221 10.14 -18.38 14.80
CA SER A 221 9.90 -17.85 13.46
C SER A 221 10.90 -18.36 12.45
N GLU A 222 10.43 -18.54 11.23
CA GLU A 222 11.23 -18.68 10.02
C GLU A 222 10.94 -17.46 9.15
N SER A 223 11.91 -16.56 9.02
CA SER A 223 11.77 -15.31 8.27
C SER A 223 12.59 -15.40 6.99
N LEU A 224 11.92 -15.31 5.85
CA LEU A 224 12.55 -15.20 4.54
C LEU A 224 12.83 -13.74 4.24
N ALA A 225 14.07 -13.42 3.93
CA ALA A 225 14.49 -12.09 3.51
C ALA A 225 15.51 -12.18 2.36
N ASN A 226 15.51 -11.15 1.52
CA ASN A 226 16.58 -10.93 0.56
C ASN A 226 17.61 -9.97 1.18
N ILE A 227 18.84 -10.44 1.33
CA ILE A 227 19.93 -9.65 1.88
C ILE A 227 21.01 -9.52 0.81
N LYS A 228 21.25 -8.30 0.34
CA LYS A 228 22.26 -8.01 -0.70
C LYS A 228 22.04 -8.81 -2.01
N GLY A 229 20.79 -9.07 -2.38
CA GLY A 229 20.44 -9.85 -3.57
C GLY A 229 20.45 -11.38 -3.37
N GLU A 230 20.67 -11.87 -2.18
CA GLU A 230 20.67 -13.28 -1.83
C GLU A 230 19.55 -13.62 -0.84
N TYR A 231 18.89 -14.76 -1.01
CA TYR A 231 17.79 -15.17 -0.14
C TYR A 231 18.29 -15.98 1.05
N TYR A 232 17.78 -15.62 2.24
CA TYR A 232 18.08 -16.28 3.49
C TYR A 232 16.79 -16.60 4.25
N ILE A 233 16.76 -17.76 4.91
CA ILE A 233 15.80 -18.07 5.96
C ILE A 233 16.52 -17.87 7.30
N PHE A 234 15.98 -17.01 8.15
CA PHE A 234 16.44 -16.80 9.51
C PHE A 234 15.50 -17.53 10.47
N ILE A 235 16.05 -18.35 11.34
CA ILE A 235 15.31 -19.03 12.40
C ILE A 235 15.54 -18.23 13.68
N SER A 236 14.45 -17.71 14.27
CA SER A 236 14.54 -16.85 15.44
C SER A 236 13.62 -17.31 16.55
N LYS A 237 14.06 -17.04 17.79
CA LYS A 237 13.32 -17.25 19.04
C LYS A 237 12.96 -15.90 19.61
N ILE A 238 11.66 -15.66 19.88
CA ILE A 238 11.15 -14.38 20.30
C ILE A 238 10.29 -14.56 21.55
N GLN A 239 10.55 -13.76 22.58
CA GLN A 239 9.66 -13.66 23.74
C GLN A 239 9.00 -12.30 23.74
N VAL A 240 7.73 -12.27 24.12
CA VAL A 240 6.92 -11.07 24.21
C VAL A 240 6.41 -10.92 25.63
N TYR A 241 6.43 -9.69 26.12
CA TYR A 241 5.83 -9.34 27.40
C TYR A 241 5.13 -7.98 27.26
N ASN A 242 3.85 -7.91 27.64
CA ASN A 242 3.03 -6.70 27.49
C ASN A 242 3.06 -6.10 26.07
N PHE A 243 2.87 -6.94 25.06
CA PHE A 243 2.91 -6.55 23.65
C PHE A 243 4.23 -5.89 23.18
N LYS A 244 5.34 -6.13 23.90
CA LYS A 244 6.68 -5.70 23.51
C LYS A 244 7.60 -6.90 23.48
N VAL A 245 8.48 -6.96 22.48
CA VAL A 245 9.52 -7.98 22.38
C VAL A 245 10.51 -7.80 23.54
N SER A 246 10.58 -8.78 24.43
CA SER A 246 11.45 -8.79 25.60
C SER A 246 12.75 -9.57 25.37
N SER A 247 12.76 -10.51 24.42
CA SER A 247 13.94 -11.27 24.03
C SER A 247 13.86 -11.63 22.55
N PHE A 248 14.96 -11.46 21.85
CA PHE A 248 15.09 -11.87 20.44
C PHE A 248 16.44 -12.56 20.25
N LYS A 249 16.45 -13.71 19.59
CA LYS A 249 17.69 -14.44 19.30
C LYS A 249 17.58 -15.15 17.98
N ILE A 250 18.52 -14.91 17.07
CA ILE A 250 18.70 -15.70 15.86
C ILE A 250 19.42 -17.00 16.24
N THR A 251 18.71 -18.12 16.07
CA THR A 251 19.20 -19.46 16.40
C THR A 251 19.82 -20.18 15.21
N GLY A 252 19.55 -19.70 14.01
CA GLY A 252 20.12 -20.21 12.76
C GLY A 252 19.82 -19.32 11.58
N SER A 253 20.63 -19.44 10.55
CA SER A 253 20.37 -18.85 9.24
C SER A 253 20.80 -19.80 8.14
N MET A 254 20.07 -19.81 7.04
CA MET A 254 20.35 -20.67 5.88
C MET A 254 20.15 -19.85 4.60
N LYS A 255 21.18 -19.84 3.77
CA LYS A 255 21.07 -19.31 2.41
C LYS A 255 20.33 -20.32 1.54
N ILE A 256 19.37 -19.84 0.75
CA ILE A 256 18.59 -20.64 -0.18
C ILE A 256 18.72 -20.08 -1.60
N SER A 257 18.41 -20.91 -2.59
CA SER A 257 18.39 -20.49 -3.98
C SER A 257 17.16 -19.61 -4.29
N PRO A 258 17.20 -18.76 -5.33
CA PRO A 258 16.03 -18.02 -5.79
C PRO A 258 14.82 -18.91 -6.11
N LYS A 259 15.08 -20.14 -6.63
CA LYS A 259 14.03 -21.12 -6.91
C LYS A 259 13.33 -21.60 -5.64
N GLU A 260 14.08 -21.90 -4.58
CA GLU A 260 13.53 -22.32 -3.29
C GLU A 260 12.76 -21.15 -2.65
N ALA A 261 13.30 -19.91 -2.72
CA ALA A 261 12.60 -18.73 -2.26
C ALA A 261 11.27 -18.52 -3.00
N ALA A 262 11.26 -18.65 -4.33
CA ALA A 262 10.05 -18.60 -5.12
C ALA A 262 9.03 -19.66 -4.70
N MET A 263 9.46 -20.90 -4.42
CA MET A 263 8.57 -21.96 -3.93
C MET A 263 7.95 -21.67 -2.56
N ILE A 264 8.69 -20.95 -1.67
CA ILE A 264 8.18 -20.54 -0.35
C ILE A 264 7.21 -19.36 -0.48
N LEU A 265 7.48 -18.45 -1.41
CA LEU A 265 6.65 -17.27 -1.66
C LEU A 265 5.39 -17.60 -2.43
N ASN A 266 5.50 -18.53 -3.38
CA ASN A 266 4.37 -18.93 -4.21
C ASN A 266 3.33 -19.68 -3.40
N ARG A 267 2.10 -19.16 -3.43
CA ARG A 267 0.93 -19.82 -2.89
C ARG A 267 0.06 -20.30 -4.06
N THR A 268 -0.58 -21.44 -3.88
CA THR A 268 -1.63 -21.86 -4.82
C THR A 268 -2.76 -20.84 -4.77
N GLU A 269 -3.11 -20.28 -5.91
CA GLU A 269 -4.27 -19.43 -6.08
C GLU A 269 -5.46 -20.25 -6.59
N TYR A 270 -6.58 -20.14 -5.90
CA TYR A 270 -7.88 -20.66 -6.32
C TYR A 270 -8.70 -19.49 -6.80
N ILE A 271 -9.11 -19.53 -8.07
CA ILE A 271 -9.82 -18.43 -8.73
C ILE A 271 -11.17 -18.94 -9.24
N SER A 272 -12.23 -18.21 -8.95
CA SER A 272 -13.57 -18.46 -9.48
C SER A 272 -14.08 -17.23 -10.24
N VAL A 273 -14.37 -17.38 -11.51
CA VAL A 273 -14.83 -16.31 -12.40
C VAL A 273 -16.32 -16.42 -12.61
N TYR A 274 -17.02 -15.32 -12.36
CA TYR A 274 -18.47 -15.19 -12.56
C TYR A 274 -18.75 -14.07 -13.53
N GLU A 275 -19.86 -14.18 -14.27
CA GLU A 275 -20.39 -13.12 -15.13
C GLU A 275 -21.75 -12.64 -14.65
N MET A 276 -21.98 -11.35 -14.80
CA MET A 276 -23.25 -10.70 -14.57
C MET A 276 -24.01 -10.53 -15.88
N LYS A 277 -25.02 -11.34 -16.09
CA LYS A 277 -25.80 -11.38 -17.36
C LYS A 277 -26.39 -10.01 -17.72
N GLU A 278 -26.89 -9.26 -16.76
CA GLU A 278 -27.51 -7.96 -17.03
C GLU A 278 -26.51 -6.89 -17.48
N ILE A 279 -25.28 -6.94 -16.97
CA ILE A 279 -24.21 -6.00 -17.35
C ILE A 279 -23.67 -6.33 -18.74
N THR A 280 -23.46 -7.61 -19.05
CA THR A 280 -23.06 -8.06 -20.38
C THR A 280 -24.06 -7.64 -21.44
N GLU A 281 -25.37 -7.70 -21.14
CA GLU A 281 -26.41 -7.22 -22.06
C GLU A 281 -26.40 -5.69 -22.24
N GLN A 282 -26.05 -4.92 -21.22
CA GLN A 282 -25.95 -3.46 -21.30
C GLN A 282 -24.69 -3.01 -22.03
N LEU A 283 -23.54 -3.67 -21.80
CA LEU A 283 -22.30 -3.43 -22.55
C LEU A 283 -22.49 -3.73 -24.06
N ASN A 284 -23.14 -4.83 -24.39
CA ASN A 284 -23.47 -5.18 -25.78
C ASN A 284 -24.38 -4.15 -26.44
N LYS A 285 -25.07 -3.31 -25.67
CA LYS A 285 -25.87 -2.17 -26.17
C LYS A 285 -25.08 -0.85 -26.23
N GLY A 286 -23.77 -0.86 -25.96
CA GLY A 286 -22.90 0.31 -26.05
C GLY A 286 -23.02 1.28 -24.86
N ASN A 287 -23.55 0.84 -23.73
CA ASN A 287 -23.59 1.63 -22.50
C ASN A 287 -22.33 1.35 -21.66
N GLU A 288 -21.59 2.39 -21.28
CA GLU A 288 -20.53 2.28 -20.28
C GLU A 288 -21.15 1.92 -18.92
N VAL A 289 -20.78 0.77 -18.37
CA VAL A 289 -21.20 0.36 -17.03
C VAL A 289 -20.10 0.73 -16.05
N ALA A 290 -20.38 1.66 -15.17
CA ALA A 290 -19.47 1.98 -14.07
C ALA A 290 -19.43 0.83 -13.05
N ALA A 291 -18.24 0.50 -12.55
CA ALA A 291 -18.01 -0.54 -11.53
C ALA A 291 -18.82 -0.37 -10.21
N GLY A 292 -19.58 0.71 -10.07
CA GLY A 292 -20.45 0.99 -8.93
C GLY A 292 -21.83 0.35 -8.94
N VAL A 293 -22.16 -0.49 -9.93
CA VAL A 293 -23.50 -1.09 -10.07
C VAL A 293 -23.68 -2.37 -9.23
N ILE A 294 -22.55 -2.93 -8.72
CA ILE A 294 -22.61 -4.18 -7.95
C ILE A 294 -22.65 -3.85 -6.47
N SER A 295 -23.74 -4.27 -5.83
CA SER A 295 -23.84 -4.25 -4.38
C SER A 295 -23.80 -5.67 -3.81
N PHE A 296 -22.97 -5.88 -2.83
CA PHE A 296 -22.95 -7.09 -2.01
C PHE A 296 -22.50 -6.75 -0.60
N GLU A 297 -22.94 -7.51 0.37
CA GLU A 297 -22.48 -7.40 1.74
C GLU A 297 -21.46 -8.50 2.02
N LEU A 298 -20.23 -8.10 2.36
CA LEU A 298 -19.25 -9.03 2.91
C LEU A 298 -19.40 -9.11 4.44
N PRO A 299 -19.52 -10.31 5.01
CA PRO A 299 -19.53 -10.50 6.46
C PRO A 299 -18.13 -10.28 7.07
N PHE A 300 -17.18 -9.87 6.25
CA PHE A 300 -15.77 -9.66 6.59
C PHE A 300 -15.43 -8.19 6.59
N ALA A 301 -14.45 -7.79 7.39
CA ALA A 301 -13.78 -6.53 7.19
C ALA A 301 -13.14 -6.52 5.79
N SER A 302 -13.21 -5.42 5.07
CA SER A 302 -12.70 -5.32 3.71
C SER A 302 -12.08 -3.97 3.43
N ASN A 303 -11.08 -3.97 2.55
CA ASN A 303 -10.51 -2.79 1.93
C ASN A 303 -10.83 -2.79 0.44
N CYS A 304 -11.10 -1.61 -0.10
CA CYS A 304 -11.43 -1.44 -1.51
C CYS A 304 -10.45 -0.49 -2.18
N THR A 305 -9.93 -0.88 -3.34
CA THR A 305 -9.08 -0.06 -4.20
C THR A 305 -9.59 -0.04 -5.63
N MET A 306 -9.40 1.09 -6.31
CA MET A 306 -9.75 1.23 -7.72
C MET A 306 -8.51 1.06 -8.58
N HIS A 307 -8.64 0.25 -9.63
CA HIS A 307 -7.63 0.01 -10.65
C HIS A 307 -8.16 0.44 -12.02
N SER A 308 -7.28 0.57 -13.01
CA SER A 308 -7.66 0.98 -14.38
C SER A 308 -8.67 0.05 -15.04
N ASN A 309 -8.63 -1.25 -14.71
CA ASN A 309 -9.47 -2.30 -15.28
C ASN A 309 -10.57 -2.81 -14.33
N GLY A 310 -10.69 -2.24 -13.11
CA GLY A 310 -11.74 -2.69 -12.20
C GLY A 310 -11.56 -2.23 -10.75
N GLN A 311 -12.30 -2.88 -9.87
CA GLN A 311 -12.30 -2.62 -8.44
C GLN A 311 -11.84 -3.85 -7.65
N LEU A 312 -10.79 -3.71 -6.87
CA LEU A 312 -10.28 -4.75 -5.97
C LEU A 312 -10.81 -4.56 -4.55
N ILE A 313 -11.34 -5.62 -3.97
CA ILE A 313 -11.79 -5.67 -2.59
C ILE A 313 -11.06 -6.82 -1.89
N MET A 314 -10.28 -6.51 -0.87
CA MET A 314 -9.63 -7.52 -0.02
C MET A 314 -10.51 -7.83 1.16
N ALA A 315 -10.83 -9.11 1.38
CA ALA A 315 -11.63 -9.61 2.48
C ALA A 315 -10.74 -10.25 3.56
N PHE A 316 -10.97 -9.89 4.83
CA PHE A 316 -10.17 -10.34 5.96
C PHE A 316 -10.95 -11.25 6.90
N LYS A 317 -10.29 -12.25 7.47
CA LYS A 317 -10.88 -13.17 8.46
C LYS A 317 -11.36 -12.39 9.69
N PRO A 318 -12.53 -12.74 10.24
CA PRO A 318 -12.95 -12.16 11.50
C PRO A 318 -11.93 -12.56 12.59
N ASN A 319 -11.44 -11.55 13.29
CA ASN A 319 -10.55 -11.82 14.42
C ASN A 319 -11.37 -12.28 15.63
N ASN A 320 -10.97 -13.37 16.26
CA ASN A 320 -11.60 -13.90 17.47
C ASN A 320 -11.53 -12.93 18.68
N HIS A 321 -10.80 -11.82 18.55
CA HIS A 321 -10.59 -10.82 19.61
C HIS A 321 -11.47 -9.57 19.45
N HIS A 322 -12.58 -9.61 18.73
CA HIS A 322 -13.50 -8.48 18.53
C HIS A 322 -12.82 -7.19 18.03
N VAL A 323 -11.82 -7.34 17.18
CA VAL A 323 -11.12 -6.19 16.62
C VAL A 323 -12.07 -5.45 15.65
N ALA A 324 -12.12 -4.13 15.77
CA ALA A 324 -12.91 -3.27 14.88
C ALA A 324 -12.56 -3.52 13.40
N LYS A 325 -13.54 -3.38 12.49
CA LYS A 325 -13.37 -3.56 11.04
C LYS A 325 -12.23 -2.72 10.44
N GLU A 326 -11.83 -1.67 11.14
CA GLU A 326 -10.84 -0.68 10.74
C GLU A 326 -9.40 -1.06 11.10
N VAL A 327 -9.18 -2.20 11.78
CA VAL A 327 -7.84 -2.60 12.20
C VAL A 327 -7.13 -3.35 11.09
N TYR A 328 -5.90 -2.95 10.84
CA TYR A 328 -5.01 -3.59 9.89
C TYR A 328 -4.76 -5.04 10.22
N ARG A 329 -4.73 -5.89 9.20
CA ARG A 329 -4.54 -7.32 9.35
C ARG A 329 -3.36 -7.80 8.55
N LEU A 330 -2.74 -8.84 9.04
CA LEU A 330 -1.61 -9.50 8.39
C LEU A 330 -2.09 -10.30 7.19
N ASN A 331 -1.20 -10.58 6.24
CA ASN A 331 -1.50 -11.36 5.04
C ASN A 331 -2.14 -12.73 5.34
N ASP A 332 -1.82 -13.35 6.48
CA ASP A 332 -2.42 -14.63 6.89
C ASP A 332 -3.88 -14.50 7.35
N ASP A 333 -4.35 -13.28 7.60
CA ASP A 333 -5.74 -12.97 7.93
C ASP A 333 -6.61 -12.73 6.68
N ILE A 334 -6.04 -12.75 5.48
CA ILE A 334 -6.79 -12.57 4.24
C ILE A 334 -7.61 -13.83 3.97
N VAL A 335 -8.93 -13.66 3.83
CA VAL A 335 -9.83 -14.71 3.33
C VAL A 335 -9.63 -14.86 1.82
N GLY A 336 -9.53 -13.74 1.14
CA GLY A 336 -9.29 -13.67 -0.29
C GLY A 336 -9.59 -12.29 -0.85
N THR A 337 -9.61 -12.21 -2.16
CA THR A 337 -9.92 -10.98 -2.90
C THR A 337 -11.13 -11.15 -3.79
N VAL A 338 -11.83 -10.06 -4.00
CA VAL A 338 -12.93 -9.92 -4.94
C VAL A 338 -12.55 -8.83 -5.92
N PHE A 339 -12.49 -9.15 -7.19
CA PHE A 339 -12.22 -8.16 -8.23
C PHE A 339 -13.42 -8.05 -9.18
N ILE A 340 -13.86 -6.82 -9.38
CA ILE A 340 -14.97 -6.51 -10.27
C ILE A 340 -14.39 -5.78 -11.47
N THR A 341 -14.42 -6.40 -12.64
CA THR A 341 -13.88 -5.77 -13.85
C THR A 341 -14.83 -4.74 -14.42
N GLY A 342 -14.30 -3.83 -15.22
CA GLY A 342 -15.10 -2.86 -15.99
C GLY A 342 -16.06 -3.54 -16.98
N SER A 343 -15.72 -4.75 -17.48
CA SER A 343 -16.55 -5.56 -18.37
C SER A 343 -17.67 -6.34 -17.67
N GLY A 344 -17.73 -6.33 -16.34
CA GLY A 344 -18.78 -6.97 -15.55
C GLY A 344 -18.48 -8.41 -15.12
N GLN A 345 -17.20 -8.81 -15.09
CA GLN A 345 -16.80 -10.04 -14.43
C GLN A 345 -16.62 -9.81 -12.94
N LEU A 346 -17.04 -10.80 -12.14
CA LEU A 346 -16.73 -10.90 -10.72
C LEU A 346 -15.74 -12.05 -10.54
N ILE A 347 -14.54 -11.73 -10.05
CA ILE A 347 -13.46 -12.70 -9.88
C ILE A 347 -13.18 -12.83 -8.39
N LEU A 348 -13.32 -14.05 -7.89
CA LEU A 348 -13.00 -14.40 -6.50
C LEU A 348 -11.68 -15.13 -6.47
N THR A 349 -10.79 -14.72 -5.57
CA THR A 349 -9.47 -15.35 -5.42
C THR A 349 -9.18 -15.63 -3.96
N SER A 350 -8.63 -16.81 -3.67
CA SER A 350 -8.15 -17.16 -2.34
C SER A 350 -6.95 -18.09 -2.41
N TYR A 351 -6.23 -18.22 -1.30
CA TYR A 351 -5.07 -19.11 -1.17
C TYR A 351 -5.39 -20.44 -0.52
N THR A 352 -6.63 -20.68 -0.11
CA THR A 352 -7.10 -21.97 0.42
C THR A 352 -8.44 -22.35 -0.18
N ILE A 353 -8.66 -23.66 -0.35
CA ILE A 353 -9.94 -24.19 -0.86
C ILE A 353 -11.09 -23.81 0.08
N GLN A 354 -10.85 -23.81 1.38
CA GLN A 354 -11.89 -23.48 2.35
C GLN A 354 -12.30 -22.03 2.26
N ASP A 355 -11.34 -21.12 2.11
CA ASP A 355 -11.62 -19.69 2.05
C ASP A 355 -12.28 -19.28 0.73
N ILE A 356 -11.89 -19.89 -0.41
CA ILE A 356 -12.60 -19.63 -1.68
C ILE A 356 -14.06 -20.10 -1.62
N HIS A 357 -14.34 -21.28 -1.03
CA HIS A 357 -15.70 -21.75 -0.82
C HIS A 357 -16.50 -20.83 0.12
N ASN A 358 -15.87 -20.30 1.17
CA ASN A 358 -16.52 -19.32 2.04
C ASN A 358 -16.88 -18.04 1.28
N LEU A 359 -15.98 -17.51 0.48
CA LEU A 359 -16.27 -16.33 -0.37
C LEU A 359 -17.40 -16.61 -1.37
N GLU A 360 -17.37 -17.76 -2.05
CA GLU A 360 -18.40 -18.17 -2.99
C GLU A 360 -19.79 -18.22 -2.30
N ASN A 361 -19.89 -18.87 -1.17
CA ASN A 361 -21.15 -19.02 -0.43
C ASN A 361 -21.74 -17.67 -0.01
N TYR A 362 -20.89 -16.73 0.41
CA TYR A 362 -21.37 -15.41 0.84
C TYR A 362 -21.71 -14.48 -0.33
N LEU A 363 -20.94 -14.52 -1.40
CA LEU A 363 -21.07 -13.55 -2.49
C LEU A 363 -22.11 -13.94 -3.50
N VAL A 364 -22.15 -15.22 -3.91
CA VAL A 364 -23.05 -15.66 -4.97
C VAL A 364 -24.53 -15.46 -4.60
N ASP A 365 -24.86 -15.71 -3.33
CA ASP A 365 -26.23 -15.54 -2.82
C ASP A 365 -26.61 -14.10 -2.50
N SER A 366 -25.61 -13.22 -2.28
CA SER A 366 -25.82 -11.81 -1.91
C SER A 366 -25.63 -10.81 -3.06
N CYS A 367 -25.10 -11.26 -4.21
CA CYS A 367 -24.88 -10.36 -5.35
C CYS A 367 -26.17 -9.88 -5.99
N SER A 368 -26.26 -8.58 -6.17
CA SER A 368 -27.29 -7.95 -6.99
C SER A 368 -26.64 -7.08 -8.06
N PRO A 369 -26.82 -7.36 -9.34
CA PRO A 369 -27.60 -8.44 -9.95
C PRO A 369 -27.00 -9.86 -9.76
N PRO A 370 -27.79 -10.93 -9.99
CA PRO A 370 -27.29 -12.30 -9.86
C PRO A 370 -26.16 -12.62 -10.81
N VAL A 371 -25.21 -13.41 -10.32
CA VAL A 371 -24.03 -13.84 -11.10
C VAL A 371 -24.13 -15.32 -11.48
N SER A 372 -23.47 -15.71 -12.57
CA SER A 372 -23.34 -17.10 -13.00
C SER A 372 -21.86 -17.49 -13.09
N LEU A 373 -21.53 -18.67 -12.57
CA LEU A 373 -20.17 -19.21 -12.66
C LEU A 373 -19.81 -19.43 -14.15
N VAL A 374 -18.67 -18.90 -14.55
CA VAL A 374 -18.07 -19.14 -15.87
C VAL A 374 -17.07 -20.30 -15.75
N GLU A 375 -16.05 -20.14 -14.89
CA GLU A 375 -14.96 -21.12 -14.77
C GLU A 375 -14.25 -21.03 -13.43
N LYS A 376 -13.55 -22.11 -13.05
CA LYS A 376 -12.68 -22.16 -11.86
C LYS A 376 -11.28 -22.60 -12.26
N PHE A 377 -10.31 -21.90 -11.71
CA PHE A 377 -8.90 -22.15 -11.98
C PHE A 377 -8.13 -22.43 -10.69
N THR A 378 -7.00 -23.12 -10.85
CA THR A 378 -6.05 -23.36 -9.77
C THR A 378 -4.65 -23.16 -10.32
N PHE A 379 -3.98 -22.11 -9.85
CA PHE A 379 -2.63 -21.78 -10.30
C PHE A 379 -1.64 -21.91 -9.15
N ARG A 380 -0.39 -22.23 -9.49
CA ARG A 380 0.73 -22.24 -8.52
C ARG A 380 1.51 -20.93 -8.50
N GLU A 381 0.98 -19.93 -9.15
CA GLU A 381 1.55 -18.60 -9.31
C GLU A 381 0.47 -17.56 -8.98
N ALA A 382 0.87 -16.36 -8.54
CA ALA A 382 -0.05 -15.30 -8.19
C ALA A 382 -0.51 -14.54 -9.45
N LEU A 383 -1.37 -15.17 -10.27
CA LEU A 383 -1.83 -14.60 -11.53
C LEU A 383 -2.82 -13.46 -11.36
N MET A 384 -3.53 -13.40 -10.24
CA MET A 384 -4.50 -12.33 -10.02
C MET A 384 -3.84 -10.96 -9.97
N GLN A 385 -2.64 -10.83 -9.38
CA GLN A 385 -1.89 -9.58 -9.39
C GLN A 385 -1.47 -9.19 -10.81
N ASP A 386 -0.97 -10.15 -11.60
CA ASP A 386 -0.57 -9.91 -12.99
C ASP A 386 -1.77 -9.44 -13.84
N PHE A 387 -2.96 -10.00 -13.58
CA PHE A 387 -4.19 -9.56 -14.23
C PHE A 387 -4.57 -8.13 -13.83
N ILE A 388 -4.54 -7.80 -12.53
CA ILE A 388 -4.85 -6.45 -12.03
C ILE A 388 -3.90 -5.41 -12.63
N ASP A 389 -2.62 -5.74 -12.75
CA ASP A 389 -1.59 -4.85 -13.31
C ASP A 389 -1.59 -4.82 -14.85
N SER A 390 -2.40 -5.67 -15.48
CA SER A 390 -2.55 -5.73 -16.92
C SER A 390 -3.55 -4.69 -17.45
N ASN A 391 -3.65 -4.57 -18.78
CA ASN A 391 -4.69 -3.77 -19.44
C ASN A 391 -5.94 -4.59 -19.85
N PHE A 392 -6.00 -5.85 -19.39
CA PHE A 392 -7.17 -6.69 -19.67
C PHE A 392 -8.29 -6.36 -18.68
N ASP A 393 -9.53 -6.32 -19.17
CA ASP A 393 -10.74 -6.19 -18.37
C ASP A 393 -11.58 -7.49 -18.35
N ASN A 394 -11.07 -8.55 -19.01
CA ASN A 394 -11.64 -9.89 -19.05
C ASN A 394 -10.59 -10.93 -18.67
N PHE A 395 -10.83 -11.66 -17.57
CA PHE A 395 -9.88 -12.62 -17.05
C PHE A 395 -9.69 -13.84 -17.95
N ILE A 396 -10.77 -14.30 -18.62
CA ILE A 396 -10.66 -15.45 -19.54
C ILE A 396 -9.79 -15.06 -20.75
N GLU A 397 -9.98 -13.88 -21.31
CA GLU A 397 -9.16 -13.38 -22.41
C GLU A 397 -7.68 -13.22 -21.98
N PHE A 398 -7.43 -12.79 -20.74
CA PHE A 398 -6.08 -12.72 -20.17
C PHE A 398 -5.43 -14.11 -20.11
N ILE A 399 -6.14 -15.11 -19.56
CA ILE A 399 -5.64 -16.50 -19.45
C ILE A 399 -5.35 -17.08 -20.85
N ASP A 400 -6.26 -16.90 -21.80
CA ASP A 400 -6.12 -17.40 -23.18
C ASP A 400 -4.94 -16.73 -23.90
N TYR A 401 -4.77 -15.41 -23.74
CA TYR A 401 -3.69 -14.66 -24.35
C TYR A 401 -2.30 -15.14 -23.91
N PHE A 402 -2.13 -15.48 -22.63
CA PHE A 402 -0.87 -15.99 -22.09
C PHE A 402 -0.74 -17.53 -22.19
N GLY A 403 -1.75 -18.24 -22.68
CA GLY A 403 -1.73 -19.70 -22.84
C GLY A 403 -1.64 -20.44 -21.50
N LEU A 404 -2.36 -19.95 -20.48
CA LEU A 404 -2.33 -20.47 -19.10
C LEU A 404 -3.44 -21.49 -18.82
N ASN A 405 -4.18 -21.94 -19.82
CA ASN A 405 -5.25 -22.96 -19.74
C ASN A 405 -4.69 -24.37 -19.57
#